data_5edad662f95857d35e390ccd703abbf1
#
_entry.id   5edad662f95857d35e390ccd703abbf1
#
_cell.length_a   1.000
_cell.length_b   1.000
_cell.length_c   1.000
_cell.angle_alpha   90.00
_cell.angle_beta   90.00
_cell.angle_gamma   90.00
#
_symmetry.space_group_name_H-M   'P 1'
#
loop_
_entity.id
_entity.type
_entity.pdbx_description
1 polymer ?
#
loop_
_entity_poly.entity_id
_entity_poly.type
_entity_poly.pdbx_seq_one_letter_code
_entity_poly.pdbx_strand_id
1 'polypeptide(L)'
;MANYLQRTAADEGYLVAETVRSGMEQVIMLPPAVDPNSADADDQKIIREEAVRAIAKRKAKLDNALKKGFATIYDQCSLEVRDKLEASDEWNRVQRDQSLHDLINKIERICVGFDDHKQEVFNLVQALKTLFLYTQTEKESVDEYARNFKSLWDTVEAFG
;
A
#
# COMPACT_ATOMS: atom_id res chain seq x y z
N MET A 1 -12.84 -23.57 7.07
CA MET A 1 -12.67 -22.86 8.37
C MET A 1 -11.23 -22.46 8.67
N ALA A 2 -10.23 -23.34 8.53
CA ALA A 2 -8.83 -23.01 8.86
C ALA A 2 -8.26 -21.78 8.15
N ASN A 3 -8.51 -21.59 6.85
CA ASN A 3 -8.05 -20.42 6.09
C ASN A 3 -8.73 -19.10 6.49
N TYR A 4 -9.94 -19.16 7.05
CA TYR A 4 -10.65 -17.99 7.56
C TYR A 4 -10.03 -17.51 8.88
N LEU A 5 -9.76 -18.45 9.80
CA LEU A 5 -9.14 -18.14 11.09
C LEU A 5 -7.69 -17.65 10.96
N GLN A 6 -6.93 -18.15 10.00
CA GLN A 6 -5.58 -17.63 9.74
C GLN A 6 -5.58 -16.19 9.23
N ARG A 7 -6.51 -15.80 8.34
CA ARG A 7 -6.66 -14.41 7.87
C ARG A 7 -7.19 -13.48 8.95
N THR A 8 -8.02 -13.99 9.87
CA THR A 8 -8.53 -13.20 11.00
C THR A 8 -7.54 -13.03 12.13
N ALA A 9 -6.45 -13.82 12.18
CA ALA A 9 -5.42 -13.74 13.21
C ALA A 9 -4.25 -12.80 12.86
N ALA A 10 -4.20 -12.23 11.65
CA ALA A 10 -3.16 -11.26 11.30
C ALA A 10 -3.28 -10.01 12.18
N ASP A 11 -2.16 -9.56 12.76
CA ASP A 11 -2.07 -8.34 13.56
C ASP A 11 -2.37 -7.10 12.71
N GLU A 12 -2.96 -6.06 13.32
CA GLU A 12 -3.22 -4.79 12.65
C GLU A 12 -1.95 -4.17 12.06
N GLY A 13 -0.82 -4.32 12.76
CA GLY A 13 0.48 -3.87 12.27
C GLY A 13 0.92 -4.57 10.98
N TYR A 14 0.67 -5.87 10.87
CA TYR A 14 0.93 -6.62 9.64
C TYR A 14 0.05 -6.12 8.48
N LEU A 15 -1.23 -5.85 8.72
CA LEU A 15 -2.15 -5.37 7.69
C LEU A 15 -1.77 -3.97 7.18
N VAL A 16 -1.30 -3.09 8.08
CA VAL A 16 -0.76 -1.77 7.68
C VAL A 16 0.50 -1.94 6.84
N ALA A 17 1.45 -2.77 7.29
CA ALA A 17 2.68 -3.04 6.53
C ALA A 17 2.39 -3.66 5.16
N GLU A 18 1.40 -4.55 5.07
CA GLU A 18 0.99 -5.13 3.80
C GLU A 18 0.33 -4.10 2.87
N THR A 19 -0.48 -3.17 3.40
CA THR A 19 -1.02 -2.04 2.63
C THR A 19 0.10 -1.17 2.06
N VAL A 20 1.11 -0.87 2.87
CA VAL A 20 2.28 -0.08 2.43
C VAL A 20 3.07 -0.82 1.34
N ARG A 21 3.26 -2.13 1.50
CA ARG A 21 4.06 -2.95 0.57
C ARG A 21 3.37 -3.21 -0.76
N SER A 22 2.07 -3.49 -0.73
CA SER A 22 1.31 -3.92 -1.91
C SER A 22 0.60 -2.77 -2.63
N GLY A 23 0.49 -1.60 -1.97
CA GLY A 23 -0.35 -0.50 -2.45
C GLY A 23 -1.84 -0.88 -2.55
N MET A 24 -2.28 -1.95 -1.87
CA MET A 24 -3.68 -2.41 -1.91
C MET A 24 -4.35 -2.28 -0.55
N GLU A 25 -5.60 -1.85 -0.55
CA GLU A 25 -6.41 -1.79 0.67
C GLU A 25 -6.68 -3.20 1.20
N GLN A 26 -6.41 -3.42 2.49
CA GLN A 26 -6.65 -4.69 3.16
C GLN A 26 -8.07 -4.75 3.73
N VAL A 27 -8.81 -5.82 3.41
CA VAL A 27 -10.21 -5.99 3.81
C VAL A 27 -10.35 -7.10 4.84
N ILE A 28 -10.97 -6.78 5.98
CA ILE A 28 -11.36 -7.79 6.98
C ILE A 28 -12.73 -8.35 6.59
N MET A 29 -12.76 -9.64 6.25
CA MET A 29 -13.99 -10.32 5.82
C MET A 29 -14.93 -10.60 7.00
N LEU A 30 -16.23 -10.45 6.76
CA LEU A 30 -17.27 -10.84 7.71
C LEU A 30 -17.48 -12.36 7.69
N PRO A 31 -17.90 -12.99 8.80
CA PRO A 31 -18.27 -14.39 8.84
C PRO A 31 -19.49 -14.66 7.95
N PRO A 32 -19.58 -15.87 7.37
CA PRO A 32 -20.72 -16.23 6.52
C PRO A 32 -22.05 -16.12 7.25
N ALA A 33 -23.14 -15.96 6.51
CA ALA A 33 -24.47 -15.96 7.07
C ALA A 33 -24.82 -17.32 7.70
N VAL A 34 -25.62 -17.31 8.77
CA VAL A 34 -26.11 -18.53 9.42
C VAL A 34 -27.27 -19.11 8.60
N ASP A 35 -27.27 -20.43 8.38
CA ASP A 35 -28.42 -21.12 7.79
C ASP A 35 -29.56 -21.18 8.82
N PRO A 36 -30.73 -20.57 8.53
CA PRO A 36 -31.83 -20.53 9.46
C PRO A 36 -32.49 -21.91 9.71
N ASN A 37 -32.19 -22.89 8.85
CA ASN A 37 -32.77 -24.24 8.92
C ASN A 37 -31.85 -25.25 9.64
N SER A 38 -30.68 -24.81 10.17
CA SER A 38 -29.79 -25.71 10.90
C SER A 38 -30.34 -25.99 12.31
N ALA A 39 -30.12 -27.21 12.82
CA ALA A 39 -30.53 -27.60 14.17
C ALA A 39 -29.92 -26.72 15.28
N ASP A 40 -28.77 -26.09 15.01
CA ASP A 40 -28.01 -25.26 15.95
C ASP A 40 -28.10 -23.75 15.57
N ALA A 41 -29.16 -23.33 14.90
CA ALA A 41 -29.29 -21.98 14.35
C ALA A 41 -29.15 -20.87 15.41
N ASP A 42 -29.66 -21.08 16.61
CA ASP A 42 -29.62 -20.07 17.68
C ASP A 42 -28.20 -19.94 18.27
N ASP A 43 -27.51 -21.04 18.50
CA ASP A 43 -26.10 -21.02 18.96
C ASP A 43 -25.19 -20.39 17.90
N GLN A 44 -25.40 -20.73 16.63
CA GLN A 44 -24.67 -20.13 15.53
C GLN A 44 -24.92 -18.62 15.38
N LYS A 45 -26.12 -18.12 15.69
CA LYS A 45 -26.41 -16.68 15.74
C LYS A 45 -25.59 -15.97 16.80
N ILE A 46 -25.56 -16.51 18.03
CA ILE A 46 -24.80 -15.94 19.14
C ILE A 46 -23.30 -15.87 18.77
N ILE A 47 -22.73 -16.99 18.30
CA ILE A 47 -21.32 -17.05 17.88
C ILE A 47 -21.04 -16.03 16.77
N ARG A 48 -21.96 -15.90 15.80
CA ARG A 48 -21.82 -14.93 14.70
C ARG A 48 -21.89 -13.48 15.20
N GLU A 49 -22.79 -13.15 16.11
CA GLU A 49 -22.88 -11.81 16.69
C GLU A 49 -21.60 -11.42 17.43
N GLU A 50 -21.04 -12.33 18.22
CA GLU A 50 -19.75 -12.10 18.89
C GLU A 50 -18.62 -11.91 17.90
N ALA A 51 -18.57 -12.73 16.84
CA ALA A 51 -17.57 -12.61 15.77
C ALA A 51 -17.73 -11.26 15.03
N VAL A 52 -18.94 -10.82 14.73
CA VAL A 52 -19.21 -9.52 14.10
C VAL A 52 -18.75 -8.37 15.00
N ARG A 53 -19.02 -8.44 16.31
CA ARG A 53 -18.56 -7.43 17.28
C ARG A 53 -17.02 -7.39 17.38
N ALA A 54 -16.38 -8.56 17.38
CA ALA A 54 -14.91 -8.64 17.39
C ALA A 54 -14.31 -8.06 16.10
N ILE A 55 -14.90 -8.36 14.95
CA ILE A 55 -14.50 -7.81 13.66
C ILE A 55 -14.67 -6.29 13.61
N ALA A 56 -15.79 -5.76 14.11
CA ALA A 56 -16.05 -4.32 14.17
C ALA A 56 -14.97 -3.60 15.00
N LYS A 57 -14.62 -4.14 16.17
CA LYS A 57 -13.54 -3.60 17.01
C LYS A 57 -12.19 -3.62 16.27
N ARG A 58 -11.91 -4.72 15.58
CA ARG A 58 -10.67 -4.90 14.83
C ARG A 58 -10.59 -3.95 13.63
N LYS A 59 -11.72 -3.79 12.90
CA LYS A 59 -11.81 -2.82 11.81
C LYS A 59 -11.54 -1.39 12.29
N ALA A 60 -12.11 -0.99 13.43
CA ALA A 60 -11.87 0.32 14.02
C ALA A 60 -10.40 0.52 14.42
N LYS A 61 -9.73 -0.51 14.95
CA LYS A 61 -8.29 -0.46 15.25
C LYS A 61 -7.45 -0.34 13.99
N LEU A 62 -7.77 -1.11 12.95
CA LEU A 62 -7.08 -1.04 11.67
C LEU A 62 -7.23 0.34 11.04
N ASP A 63 -8.44 0.91 11.01
CA ASP A 63 -8.70 2.25 10.49
C ASP A 63 -7.86 3.31 11.24
N ASN A 64 -7.82 3.25 12.57
CA ASN A 64 -6.96 4.12 13.36
C ASN A 64 -5.46 3.92 13.07
N ALA A 65 -5.02 2.68 12.86
CA ALA A 65 -3.63 2.37 12.54
C ALA A 65 -3.25 2.88 11.13
N LEU A 66 -4.16 2.76 10.15
CA LEU A 66 -3.99 3.30 8.80
C LEU A 66 -3.91 4.83 8.81
N LYS A 67 -4.76 5.52 9.59
CA LYS A 67 -4.72 6.98 9.75
C LYS A 67 -3.42 7.45 10.40
N LYS A 68 -2.92 6.73 11.42
CA LYS A 68 -1.61 7.01 12.00
C LYS A 68 -0.49 6.77 10.97
N GLY A 69 -0.57 5.70 10.21
CA GLY A 69 0.36 5.42 9.11
C GLY A 69 0.37 6.53 8.07
N PHE A 70 -0.80 7.04 7.68
CA PHE A 70 -0.93 8.19 6.79
C PHE A 70 -0.18 9.41 7.32
N ALA A 71 -0.44 9.81 8.58
CA ALA A 71 0.22 10.96 9.20
C ALA A 71 1.75 10.77 9.25
N THR A 72 2.21 9.58 9.69
CA THR A 72 3.63 9.28 9.80
C THR A 72 4.33 9.35 8.45
N ILE A 73 3.76 8.73 7.39
CA ILE A 73 4.37 8.74 6.06
C ILE A 73 4.36 10.15 5.47
N TYR A 74 3.26 10.88 5.60
CA TYR A 74 3.18 12.26 5.14
C TYR A 74 4.24 13.15 5.83
N ASP A 75 4.43 12.98 7.14
CA ASP A 75 5.44 13.74 7.91
C ASP A 75 6.88 13.39 7.50
N GLN A 76 7.13 12.22 6.95
CA GLN A 76 8.45 11.81 6.45
C GLN A 76 8.71 12.26 5.00
N CYS A 77 7.69 12.73 4.28
CA CYS A 77 7.87 13.25 2.93
C CYS A 77 8.71 14.54 2.94
N SER A 78 9.59 14.68 1.95
CA SER A 78 10.30 15.93 1.71
C SER A 78 9.33 17.06 1.36
N LEU A 79 9.76 18.30 1.54
CA LEU A 79 8.95 19.48 1.21
C LEU A 79 8.49 19.44 -0.27
N GLU A 80 9.41 19.09 -1.15
CA GLU A 80 9.11 18.99 -2.59
C GLU A 80 7.99 17.97 -2.91
N VAL A 81 8.01 16.80 -2.26
CA VAL A 81 6.97 15.78 -2.42
C VAL A 81 5.64 16.28 -1.85
N ARG A 82 5.66 16.95 -0.69
CA ARG A 82 4.45 17.54 -0.10
C ARG A 82 3.83 18.58 -1.00
N ASP A 83 4.63 19.51 -1.54
CA ASP A 83 4.16 20.55 -2.45
C ASP A 83 3.48 19.95 -3.69
N LYS A 84 4.06 18.87 -4.27
CA LYS A 84 3.47 18.13 -5.39
C LYS A 84 2.18 17.40 -5.01
N LEU A 85 2.13 16.79 -3.83
CA LEU A 85 0.92 16.14 -3.30
C LEU A 85 -0.21 17.16 -3.15
N GLU A 86 0.07 18.31 -2.52
CA GLU A 86 -0.90 19.36 -2.25
C GLU A 86 -1.40 20.06 -3.52
N ALA A 87 -0.56 20.12 -4.55
CA ALA A 87 -0.92 20.66 -5.86
C ALA A 87 -1.80 19.71 -6.69
N SER A 88 -1.96 18.44 -6.29
CA SER A 88 -2.76 17.47 -7.04
C SER A 88 -4.27 17.67 -6.81
N ASP A 89 -5.07 17.57 -7.88
CA ASP A 89 -6.53 17.81 -7.86
C ASP A 89 -7.30 16.96 -6.84
N GLU A 90 -6.81 15.76 -6.54
CA GLU A 90 -7.46 14.83 -5.63
C GLU A 90 -6.97 14.94 -4.18
N TRP A 91 -5.99 15.81 -3.89
CA TRP A 91 -5.37 15.90 -2.57
C TRP A 91 -6.38 16.16 -1.45
N ASN A 92 -7.32 17.07 -1.66
CA ASN A 92 -8.36 17.40 -0.67
C ASN A 92 -9.18 16.16 -0.26
N ARG A 93 -9.43 15.23 -1.19
CA ARG A 93 -10.11 13.95 -0.89
C ARG A 93 -9.22 13.05 -0.07
N VAL A 94 -7.99 12.83 -0.52
CA VAL A 94 -7.01 11.93 0.14
C VAL A 94 -6.72 12.39 1.56
N GLN A 95 -6.55 13.70 1.76
CA GLN A 95 -6.31 14.31 3.07
C GLN A 95 -7.53 14.18 3.99
N ARG A 96 -8.73 14.47 3.49
CA ARG A 96 -9.97 14.35 4.28
C ARG A 96 -10.22 12.92 4.72
N ASP A 97 -10.06 11.96 3.81
CA ASP A 97 -10.35 10.55 4.05
C ASP A 97 -9.18 9.86 4.78
N GLN A 98 -8.01 10.51 4.86
CA GLN A 98 -6.75 10.00 5.43
C GLN A 98 -6.41 8.60 4.87
N SER A 99 -6.61 8.43 3.56
CA SER A 99 -6.37 7.18 2.85
C SER A 99 -4.87 6.92 2.69
N LEU A 100 -4.33 6.02 3.49
CA LEU A 100 -2.93 5.60 3.40
C LEU A 100 -2.60 5.00 2.03
N HIS A 101 -3.51 4.19 1.49
CA HIS A 101 -3.39 3.59 0.17
C HIS A 101 -3.23 4.65 -0.93
N ASP A 102 -4.15 5.64 -0.98
CA ASP A 102 -4.10 6.70 -1.98
C ASP A 102 -2.85 7.58 -1.83
N LEU A 103 -2.41 7.83 -0.58
CA LEU A 103 -1.18 8.57 -0.30
C LEU A 103 0.04 7.87 -0.89
N ILE A 104 0.19 6.56 -0.64
CA ILE A 104 1.34 5.77 -1.13
C ILE A 104 1.36 5.77 -2.66
N ASN A 105 0.22 5.49 -3.30
CA ASN A 105 0.12 5.48 -4.75
C ASN A 105 0.47 6.84 -5.36
N LYS A 106 0.06 7.95 -4.72
CA LYS A 106 0.44 9.29 -5.18
C LYS A 106 1.93 9.58 -4.99
N ILE A 107 2.51 9.21 -3.84
CA ILE A 107 3.96 9.35 -3.61
C ILE A 107 4.73 8.55 -4.65
N GLU A 108 4.33 7.32 -4.91
CA GLU A 108 4.96 6.47 -5.92
C GLU A 108 4.92 7.12 -7.29
N ARG A 109 3.76 7.62 -7.73
CA ARG A 109 3.61 8.35 -9.01
C ARG A 109 4.48 9.59 -9.07
N ILE A 110 4.55 10.39 -8.01
CA ILE A 110 5.40 11.58 -7.93
C ILE A 110 6.89 11.20 -8.01
N CYS A 111 7.30 10.16 -7.27
CA CYS A 111 8.69 9.71 -7.23
C CYS A 111 9.15 9.08 -8.55
N VAL A 112 8.24 8.39 -9.24
CA VAL A 112 8.52 7.80 -10.57
C VAL A 112 8.30 8.83 -11.70
N GLY A 113 7.73 10.01 -11.39
CA GLY A 113 7.53 11.11 -12.33
C GLY A 113 6.30 10.97 -13.22
N PHE A 114 5.35 10.09 -12.87
CA PHE A 114 4.12 9.87 -13.67
C PHE A 114 3.14 11.05 -13.66
N ASP A 115 3.19 11.93 -12.65
CA ASP A 115 2.25 13.05 -12.57
C ASP A 115 2.68 14.26 -13.42
N ASP A 116 3.87 14.25 -13.99
CA ASP A 116 4.39 15.34 -14.84
C ASP A 116 4.44 14.92 -16.31
N HIS A 117 3.31 14.93 -16.99
CA HIS A 117 3.17 14.54 -18.40
C HIS A 117 4.14 15.26 -19.35
N LYS A 118 4.64 16.44 -18.97
CA LYS A 118 5.66 17.15 -19.74
C LYS A 118 7.08 16.58 -19.57
N GLN A 119 7.32 15.89 -18.47
CA GLN A 119 8.61 15.28 -18.15
C GLN A 119 8.64 13.77 -18.34
N GLU A 120 7.50 13.12 -18.60
CA GLU A 120 7.42 11.66 -18.71
C GLU A 120 8.42 11.10 -19.74
N VAL A 121 8.42 11.67 -20.94
CA VAL A 121 9.37 11.27 -21.99
C VAL A 121 10.81 11.59 -21.59
N PHE A 122 11.04 12.75 -20.95
CA PHE A 122 12.37 13.11 -20.47
C PHE A 122 12.86 12.17 -19.38
N ASN A 123 11.99 11.83 -18.42
CA ASN A 123 12.31 10.91 -17.34
C ASN A 123 12.58 9.50 -17.87
N LEU A 124 11.80 9.00 -18.84
CA LEU A 124 12.08 7.75 -19.54
C LEU A 124 13.44 7.76 -20.23
N VAL A 125 13.75 8.82 -20.97
CA VAL A 125 15.04 8.98 -21.64
C VAL A 125 16.19 9.01 -20.64
N GLN A 126 16.04 9.70 -19.51
CA GLN A 126 17.04 9.72 -18.44
C GLN A 126 17.21 8.35 -17.76
N ALA A 127 16.11 7.64 -17.50
CA ALA A 127 16.15 6.29 -16.94
C ALA A 127 16.87 5.31 -17.89
N LEU A 128 16.53 5.33 -19.19
CA LEU A 128 17.21 4.55 -20.23
C LEU A 128 18.68 4.90 -20.32
N LYS A 129 19.02 6.19 -20.34
CA LYS A 129 20.42 6.64 -20.37
C LYS A 129 21.19 6.12 -19.15
N THR A 130 20.62 6.21 -17.96
CA THR A 130 21.25 5.70 -16.73
C THR A 130 21.45 4.20 -16.82
N LEU A 131 20.44 3.43 -17.26
CA LEU A 131 20.53 1.98 -17.45
C LEU A 131 21.62 1.59 -18.45
N PHE A 132 21.67 2.22 -19.62
CA PHE A 132 22.65 1.89 -20.67
C PHE A 132 24.09 2.31 -20.33
N LEU A 133 24.26 3.35 -19.51
CA LEU A 133 25.57 3.83 -19.07
C LEU A 133 26.00 3.21 -17.74
N TYR A 134 25.14 2.43 -17.09
CA TYR A 134 25.46 1.79 -15.82
C TYR A 134 26.48 0.67 -16.03
N THR A 135 27.63 0.84 -15.45
CA THR A 135 28.73 -0.13 -15.49
C THR A 135 29.16 -0.46 -14.07
N GLN A 136 29.52 -1.72 -13.83
CA GLN A 136 30.06 -2.14 -12.55
C GLN A 136 31.33 -1.35 -12.22
N THR A 137 31.40 -0.80 -11.01
CA THR A 137 32.61 -0.14 -10.51
C THR A 137 33.54 -1.13 -9.83
N GLU A 138 34.86 -0.80 -9.73
CA GLU A 138 35.85 -1.68 -9.09
C GLU A 138 35.54 -1.98 -7.59
N LYS A 139 34.73 -1.13 -6.95
CA LYS A 139 34.36 -1.26 -5.53
C LYS A 139 33.02 -1.97 -5.32
N GLU A 140 32.28 -2.21 -6.37
CA GLU A 140 30.94 -2.79 -6.33
C GLU A 140 31.02 -4.31 -6.53
N SER A 141 30.43 -5.06 -5.61
CA SER A 141 30.32 -6.51 -5.76
C SER A 141 29.35 -6.88 -6.89
N VAL A 142 29.50 -8.08 -7.45
CA VAL A 142 28.59 -8.59 -8.52
C VAL A 142 27.13 -8.60 -8.06
N ASP A 143 26.88 -8.94 -6.77
CA ASP A 143 25.53 -8.98 -6.21
C ASP A 143 24.93 -7.58 -6.04
N GLU A 144 25.75 -6.59 -5.71
CA GLU A 144 25.33 -5.18 -5.63
C GLU A 144 25.05 -4.63 -7.02
N TYR A 145 25.92 -4.90 -7.97
CA TYR A 145 25.72 -4.54 -9.37
C TYR A 145 24.41 -5.12 -9.91
N ALA A 146 24.16 -6.43 -9.70
CA ALA A 146 22.94 -7.09 -10.16
C ALA A 146 21.67 -6.48 -9.54
N ARG A 147 21.69 -6.15 -8.25
CA ARG A 147 20.57 -5.48 -7.57
C ARG A 147 20.32 -4.08 -8.12
N ASN A 148 21.38 -3.30 -8.28
CA ASN A 148 21.29 -1.94 -8.78
C ASN A 148 20.84 -1.92 -10.24
N PHE A 149 21.37 -2.82 -11.07
CA PHE A 149 20.92 -2.98 -12.45
C PHE A 149 19.44 -3.36 -12.54
N LYS A 150 19.01 -4.30 -11.71
CA LYS A 150 17.60 -4.68 -11.65
C LYS A 150 16.71 -3.50 -11.24
N SER A 151 17.11 -2.71 -10.25
CA SER A 151 16.35 -1.53 -9.80
C SER A 151 16.22 -0.48 -10.93
N LEU A 152 17.29 -0.27 -11.72
CA LEU A 152 17.26 0.61 -12.89
C LEU A 152 16.33 0.07 -13.99
N TRP A 153 16.37 -1.26 -14.21
CA TRP A 153 15.48 -1.93 -15.16
C TRP A 153 14.01 -1.79 -14.75
N ASP A 154 13.69 -2.11 -13.50
CA ASP A 154 12.33 -1.99 -12.93
C ASP A 154 11.81 -0.54 -13.06
N THR A 155 12.71 0.47 -12.93
CA THR A 155 12.37 1.88 -13.14
C THR A 155 11.99 2.15 -14.60
N VAL A 156 12.74 1.62 -15.56
CA VAL A 156 12.42 1.78 -17.00
C VAL A 156 11.11 1.07 -17.35
N GLU A 157 10.91 -0.13 -16.84
CA GLU A 157 9.68 -0.92 -17.05
C GLU A 157 8.42 -0.21 -16.51
N ALA A 158 8.57 0.59 -15.45
CA ALA A 158 7.48 1.39 -14.89
C ALA A 158 7.00 2.53 -15.83
N PHE A 159 7.79 2.92 -16.83
CA PHE A 159 7.42 3.93 -17.84
C PHE A 159 6.83 3.31 -19.13
N GLY A 160 6.89 2.01 -19.33
CA GLY A 160 6.45 1.32 -20.55
C GLY A 160 5.43 0.30 -20.35
#